data_4a5bdaddff915a7d0da37fa9277c4a70
#
_entry.id   4a5bdaddff915a7d0da37fa9277c4a70
#
_cell.length_a   1.000
_cell.length_b   1.000
_cell.length_c   1.000
_cell.angle_alpha   90.00
_cell.angle_beta   90.00
_cell.angle_gamma   90.00
#
_symmetry.space_group_name_H-M   'P 1'
#
loop_
_entity.id
_entity.type
_entity.pdbx_description
1 polymer ?
#
loop_
_entity_poly.entity_id
_entity_poly.type
_entity_poly.pdbx_seq_one_letter_code
_entity_poly.pdbx_strand_id
1 'polypeptide(L)'
;LGFNVGLNFTYIDNKVTKFQGGNSPDQLYLIREGYPYKALYGYKAVGIYQSDEEAAQHMHSNGLKPEMGNLKYEDVNNDGKLDYQDKQVLGNTIPKITYGLTAGLRYKGFDLNILFQGLGQANAFTKSGMTRMQYEWLTISDKWRDAWSPENPDSNIPMLRFDSSWDTYDSSFWVHRIDFLKLKNLQLGY
;
A
#
# COMPACT_ATOMS: atom_id res chain seq x y z
N LEU A 1 -9.99 38.26 -25.90
CA LEU A 1 -10.12 37.04 -25.12
C LEU A 1 -9.38 35.90 -25.81
N GLY A 2 -8.40 35.31 -25.16
CA GLY A 2 -7.70 34.11 -25.64
C GLY A 2 -7.73 33.04 -24.55
N PHE A 3 -7.91 31.78 -24.93
CA PHE A 3 -7.79 30.67 -24.04
C PHE A 3 -7.06 29.51 -24.71
N ASN A 4 -6.41 28.72 -23.90
CA ASN A 4 -5.81 27.46 -24.33
C ASN A 4 -6.04 26.40 -23.25
N VAL A 5 -6.30 25.17 -23.70
CA VAL A 5 -6.43 24.00 -22.84
C VAL A 5 -5.64 22.87 -23.45
N GLY A 6 -4.80 22.24 -22.64
CA GLY A 6 -4.04 21.06 -23.02
C GLY A 6 -4.30 19.94 -22.02
N LEU A 7 -4.62 18.74 -22.51
CA LEU A 7 -4.77 17.52 -21.73
C LEU A 7 -3.75 16.51 -22.21
N ASN A 8 -3.00 15.92 -21.29
CA ASN A 8 -2.23 14.73 -21.54
C ASN A 8 -2.73 13.59 -20.66
N PHE A 9 -2.76 12.41 -21.19
CA PHE A 9 -3.16 11.20 -20.51
C PHE A 9 -2.33 10.03 -21.01
N THR A 10 -1.76 9.26 -20.08
CA THR A 10 -0.99 8.07 -20.41
C THR A 10 -1.52 6.90 -19.58
N TYR A 11 -1.78 5.80 -20.26
CA TYR A 11 -2.09 4.53 -19.62
C TYR A 11 -0.98 3.53 -19.93
N ILE A 12 -0.43 2.88 -18.89
CA ILE A 12 0.64 1.89 -18.98
C ILE A 12 0.17 0.62 -18.30
N ASP A 13 0.15 -0.48 -19.02
CA ASP A 13 -0.01 -1.80 -18.45
C ASP A 13 1.19 -2.65 -18.85
N ASN A 14 1.97 -3.07 -17.86
CA ASN A 14 3.21 -3.82 -18.09
C ASN A 14 3.07 -5.24 -17.55
N LYS A 15 3.74 -6.16 -18.22
CA LYS A 15 3.75 -7.57 -17.86
C LYS A 15 5.12 -8.17 -18.15
N VAL A 16 5.67 -8.90 -17.21
CA VAL A 16 6.90 -9.67 -17.42
C VAL A 16 6.59 -10.84 -18.35
N THR A 17 7.20 -10.88 -19.51
CA THR A 17 6.98 -11.93 -20.51
C THR A 17 7.95 -13.10 -20.36
N LYS A 18 9.20 -12.80 -19.94
CA LYS A 18 10.22 -13.81 -19.69
C LYS A 18 11.18 -13.33 -18.60
N PHE A 19 11.48 -14.21 -17.67
CA PHE A 19 12.41 -13.94 -16.58
C PHE A 19 13.19 -15.22 -16.21
N GLN A 20 14.51 -15.18 -16.25
CA GLN A 20 15.39 -16.31 -15.96
C GLN A 20 15.85 -16.36 -14.50
N GLY A 21 15.39 -15.44 -13.65
CA GLY A 21 15.69 -15.41 -12.23
C GLY A 21 14.66 -16.18 -11.40
N GLY A 22 15.07 -16.73 -10.27
CA GLY A 22 14.15 -17.26 -9.27
C GLY A 22 13.57 -16.15 -8.40
N ASN A 23 12.29 -16.24 -8.06
CA ASN A 23 11.73 -15.41 -7.00
C ASN A 23 12.14 -15.99 -5.65
N SER A 24 12.76 -15.20 -4.79
CA SER A 24 12.88 -15.55 -3.39
C SER A 24 11.50 -15.41 -2.72
N PRO A 25 11.07 -16.39 -1.92
CA PRO A 25 9.79 -16.30 -1.20
C PRO A 25 9.72 -15.12 -0.24
N ASP A 26 10.86 -14.52 0.12
CA ASP A 26 10.95 -13.40 1.06
C ASP A 26 11.01 -12.02 0.39
N GLN A 27 10.83 -11.95 -0.93
CA GLN A 27 10.86 -10.69 -1.65
C GLN A 27 9.54 -9.91 -1.52
N LEU A 28 9.66 -8.64 -1.16
CA LEU A 28 8.56 -7.67 -1.17
C LEU A 28 8.04 -7.39 -2.58
N TYR A 29 8.89 -7.53 -3.60
CA TYR A 29 8.56 -7.24 -4.99
C TYR A 29 8.60 -8.51 -5.82
N LEU A 30 7.47 -8.84 -6.45
CA LEU A 30 7.37 -9.96 -7.36
C LEU A 30 7.93 -9.59 -8.73
N ILE A 31 8.87 -10.41 -9.23
CA ILE A 31 9.30 -10.41 -10.63
C ILE A 31 9.07 -11.82 -11.16
N ARG A 32 7.91 -12.05 -11.75
CA ARG A 32 7.50 -13.36 -12.28
C ARG A 32 6.75 -13.19 -13.58
N GLU A 33 6.95 -14.15 -14.49
CA GLU A 33 6.23 -14.20 -15.76
C GLU A 33 4.72 -14.16 -15.56
N GLY A 34 4.04 -13.35 -16.34
CA GLY A 34 2.61 -13.16 -16.24
C GLY A 34 2.15 -12.04 -15.30
N TYR A 35 3.05 -11.47 -14.50
CA TYR A 35 2.73 -10.43 -13.52
C TYR A 35 3.36 -9.08 -13.90
N PRO A 36 2.85 -7.96 -13.37
CA PRO A 36 3.50 -6.66 -13.53
C PRO A 36 4.91 -6.66 -12.94
N TYR A 37 5.82 -5.92 -13.57
CA TYR A 37 7.19 -5.78 -13.07
C TYR A 37 7.20 -5.11 -11.69
N LYS A 38 7.89 -5.72 -10.73
CA LYS A 38 7.95 -5.26 -9.33
C LYS A 38 6.56 -5.04 -8.71
N ALA A 39 5.60 -5.93 -8.97
CA ALA A 39 4.35 -5.92 -8.24
C ALA A 39 4.62 -6.12 -6.74
N LEU A 40 3.86 -5.42 -5.88
CA LEU A 40 3.92 -5.64 -4.44
C LEU A 40 3.39 -7.04 -4.11
N TYR A 41 4.12 -7.77 -3.29
CA TYR A 41 3.85 -9.17 -3.01
C TYR A 41 3.93 -9.45 -1.52
N GLY A 42 2.90 -10.08 -0.95
CA GLY A 42 2.82 -10.34 0.48
C GLY A 42 1.49 -10.95 0.87
N TYR A 43 1.21 -11.01 2.17
CA TYR A 43 -0.02 -11.56 2.72
C TYR A 43 -1.17 -10.56 2.63
N LYS A 44 -2.37 -11.05 2.36
CA LYS A 44 -3.57 -10.23 2.41
C LYS A 44 -4.13 -10.21 3.83
N ALA A 45 -4.11 -9.05 4.48
CA ALA A 45 -4.76 -8.84 5.77
C ALA A 45 -6.29 -8.79 5.55
N VAL A 46 -7.02 -9.60 6.30
CA VAL A 46 -8.48 -9.75 6.21
C VAL A 46 -9.20 -9.31 7.49
N GLY A 47 -8.47 -8.88 8.51
CA GLY A 47 -9.01 -8.40 9.78
C GLY A 47 -8.00 -8.49 10.91
N ILE A 48 -8.52 -8.56 12.12
CA ILE A 48 -7.77 -8.71 13.38
C ILE A 48 -8.38 -9.86 14.16
N TYR A 49 -7.55 -10.71 14.76
CA TYR A 49 -8.03 -11.79 15.62
C TYR A 49 -8.73 -11.23 16.85
N GLN A 50 -9.97 -11.67 17.08
CA GLN A 50 -10.81 -11.19 18.16
C GLN A 50 -10.66 -12.01 19.45
N SER A 51 -10.09 -13.22 19.37
CA SER A 51 -9.80 -14.07 20.52
C SER A 51 -8.58 -14.95 20.27
N ASP A 52 -8.01 -15.49 21.36
CA ASP A 52 -6.89 -16.42 21.27
C ASP A 52 -7.32 -17.79 20.71
N GLU A 53 -8.59 -18.19 20.89
CA GLU A 53 -9.13 -19.41 20.28
C GLU A 53 -9.18 -19.31 18.76
N GLU A 54 -9.55 -18.13 18.23
CA GLU A 54 -9.52 -17.87 16.81
C GLU A 54 -8.08 -17.86 16.29
N ALA A 55 -7.18 -17.17 16.99
CA ALA A 55 -5.77 -17.08 16.64
C ALA A 55 -5.07 -18.45 16.64
N ALA A 56 -5.39 -19.31 17.58
CA ALA A 56 -4.80 -20.64 17.73
C ALA A 56 -5.03 -21.57 16.54
N GLN A 57 -6.01 -21.27 15.67
CA GLN A 57 -6.30 -22.04 14.47
C GLN A 57 -5.25 -21.81 13.34
N HIS A 58 -4.40 -20.80 13.49
CA HIS A 58 -3.41 -20.43 12.48
C HIS A 58 -2.01 -20.46 13.07
N MET A 59 -1.03 -20.77 12.25
CA MET A 59 0.37 -20.76 12.60
C MET A 59 1.23 -20.44 11.36
N HIS A 60 2.26 -19.65 11.53
CA HIS A 60 3.24 -19.48 10.46
C HIS A 60 4.13 -20.71 10.32
N SER A 61 4.59 -20.99 9.10
CA SER A 61 5.46 -22.14 8.79
C SER A 61 6.78 -22.15 9.60
N ASN A 62 7.22 -21.01 10.13
CA ASN A 62 8.37 -20.91 11.03
C ASN A 62 8.04 -21.20 12.51
N GLY A 63 6.78 -21.59 12.82
CA GLY A 63 6.32 -21.89 14.17
C GLY A 63 5.80 -20.70 14.98
N LEU A 64 5.85 -19.46 14.43
CA LEU A 64 5.27 -18.29 15.07
C LEU A 64 3.74 -18.38 15.04
N LYS A 65 3.11 -18.10 16.17
CA LYS A 65 1.65 -18.10 16.31
C LYS A 65 1.14 -16.68 16.51
N PRO A 66 -0.03 -16.37 15.93
CA PRO A 66 -0.72 -15.12 16.25
C PRO A 66 -1.35 -15.19 17.62
N GLU A 67 -1.72 -14.04 18.12
CA GLU A 67 -2.47 -13.84 19.36
C GLU A 67 -3.65 -12.90 19.09
N MET A 68 -4.61 -12.86 20.00
CA MET A 68 -5.70 -11.89 19.97
C MET A 68 -5.16 -10.47 19.75
N GLY A 69 -5.77 -9.70 18.83
CA GLY A 69 -5.32 -8.35 18.49
C GLY A 69 -4.24 -8.29 17.38
N ASN A 70 -3.66 -9.41 16.95
CA ASN A 70 -2.80 -9.43 15.75
C ASN A 70 -3.59 -9.37 14.45
N LEU A 71 -2.93 -8.97 13.36
CA LEU A 71 -3.49 -9.03 12.02
C LEU A 71 -3.82 -10.47 11.63
N LYS A 72 -5.03 -10.66 11.10
CA LYS A 72 -5.46 -11.91 10.50
C LYS A 72 -5.13 -11.89 9.01
N TYR A 73 -4.37 -12.87 8.56
CA TYR A 73 -4.01 -13.04 7.15
C TYR A 73 -4.86 -14.12 6.49
N GLU A 74 -5.13 -13.95 5.19
CA GLU A 74 -5.85 -14.93 4.38
C GLU A 74 -4.96 -16.17 4.18
N ASP A 75 -5.48 -17.33 4.59
CA ASP A 75 -4.95 -18.65 4.25
C ASP A 75 -5.60 -19.06 2.92
N VAL A 76 -4.84 -18.96 1.84
CA VAL A 76 -5.35 -19.12 0.46
C VAL A 76 -5.63 -20.58 0.14
N ASN A 77 -4.81 -21.49 0.66
CA ASN A 77 -4.92 -22.92 0.42
C ASN A 77 -5.72 -23.67 1.50
N ASN A 78 -6.10 -22.99 2.60
CA ASN A 78 -6.85 -23.51 3.74
C ASN A 78 -6.16 -24.69 4.44
N ASP A 79 -4.84 -24.65 4.56
CA ASP A 79 -4.07 -25.68 5.26
C ASP A 79 -3.80 -25.39 6.74
N GLY A 80 -4.27 -24.22 7.23
CA GLY A 80 -4.09 -23.73 8.61
C GLY A 80 -2.70 -23.18 8.88
N LYS A 81 -1.86 -23.02 7.87
CA LYS A 81 -0.51 -22.48 7.98
C LYS A 81 -0.36 -21.26 7.10
N LEU A 82 0.30 -20.26 7.61
CA LEU A 82 0.69 -19.10 6.83
C LEU A 82 2.10 -19.32 6.27
N ASP A 83 2.21 -19.44 4.94
CA ASP A 83 3.50 -19.60 4.28
C ASP A 83 3.58 -18.83 2.94
N TYR A 84 4.61 -19.11 2.14
CA TYR A 84 4.81 -18.40 0.88
C TYR A 84 3.69 -18.66 -0.16
N GLN A 85 2.89 -19.73 0.00
CA GLN A 85 1.80 -20.08 -0.90
C GLN A 85 0.58 -19.16 -0.69
N ASP A 86 0.47 -18.52 0.50
CA ASP A 86 -0.59 -17.57 0.83
C ASP A 86 -0.27 -16.14 0.39
N LYS A 87 0.94 -15.91 -0.10
CA LYS A 87 1.33 -14.60 -0.61
C LYS A 87 0.65 -14.31 -1.95
N GLN A 88 0.15 -13.09 -2.09
CA GLN A 88 -0.61 -12.60 -3.24
C GLN A 88 -0.02 -11.30 -3.77
N VAL A 89 -0.41 -10.90 -4.98
CA VAL A 89 -0.14 -9.57 -5.50
C VAL A 89 -1.05 -8.57 -4.81
N LEU A 90 -0.45 -7.61 -4.11
CA LEU A 90 -1.15 -6.61 -3.29
C LEU A 90 -1.31 -5.26 -4.00
N GLY A 91 -0.59 -5.04 -5.08
CA GLY A 91 -0.68 -3.80 -5.83
C GLY A 91 0.46 -3.59 -6.82
N ASN A 92 0.40 -2.48 -7.53
CA ASN A 92 1.39 -2.09 -8.53
C ASN A 92 2.22 -0.91 -8.03
N THR A 93 3.54 -1.00 -8.16
CA THR A 93 4.45 0.11 -7.84
C THR A 93 4.54 1.13 -8.97
N ILE A 94 4.32 0.70 -10.21
CA ILE A 94 4.33 1.56 -11.39
C ILE A 94 2.92 2.08 -11.61
N PRO A 95 2.71 3.42 -11.64
CA PRO A 95 1.40 4.00 -11.90
C PRO A 95 0.88 3.53 -13.27
N LYS A 96 -0.35 3.03 -13.32
CA LYS A 96 -1.00 2.70 -14.60
C LYS A 96 -1.51 3.93 -15.32
N ILE A 97 -1.84 4.97 -14.59
CA ILE A 97 -2.42 6.20 -15.13
C ILE A 97 -1.56 7.39 -14.72
N THR A 98 -1.17 8.19 -15.70
CA THR A 98 -0.62 9.53 -15.47
C THR A 98 -1.37 10.54 -16.32
N TYR A 99 -1.66 11.70 -15.74
CA TYR A 99 -2.44 12.74 -16.43
C TYR A 99 -1.98 14.13 -16.04
N GLY A 100 -2.20 15.07 -16.97
CA GLY A 100 -1.93 16.49 -16.76
C GLY A 100 -2.94 17.34 -17.51
N LEU A 101 -3.32 18.45 -16.92
CA LEU A 101 -4.18 19.46 -17.49
C LEU A 101 -3.52 20.82 -17.38
N THR A 102 -3.35 21.47 -18.53
CA THR A 102 -2.96 22.87 -18.60
C THR A 102 -4.14 23.71 -19.04
N ALA A 103 -4.33 24.86 -18.42
CA ALA A 103 -5.33 25.82 -18.84
C ALA A 103 -4.72 27.22 -18.79
N GLY A 104 -4.92 27.98 -19.84
CA GLY A 104 -4.50 29.38 -19.92
C GLY A 104 -5.63 30.28 -20.39
N LEU A 105 -5.73 31.46 -19.78
CA LEU A 105 -6.72 32.49 -20.13
C LEU A 105 -6.02 33.84 -20.24
N ARG A 106 -6.32 34.59 -21.30
CA ARG A 106 -5.86 35.99 -21.50
C ARG A 106 -7.06 36.89 -21.76
N TYR A 107 -7.16 37.94 -20.97
CA TYR A 107 -8.23 38.92 -21.11
C TYR A 107 -7.80 40.32 -20.67
N LYS A 108 -7.86 41.31 -21.57
CA LYS A 108 -7.60 42.76 -21.27
C LYS A 108 -6.35 43.01 -20.42
N GLY A 109 -5.22 42.40 -20.77
CA GLY A 109 -3.94 42.56 -20.06
C GLY A 109 -3.72 41.55 -18.93
N PHE A 110 -4.75 40.88 -18.49
CA PHE A 110 -4.61 39.80 -17.51
C PHE A 110 -4.31 38.47 -18.20
N ASP A 111 -3.42 37.68 -17.62
CA ASP A 111 -3.17 36.29 -17.98
C ASP A 111 -3.24 35.39 -16.75
N LEU A 112 -3.84 34.22 -16.96
CA LEU A 112 -3.93 33.15 -15.96
C LEU A 112 -3.40 31.87 -16.58
N ASN A 113 -2.49 31.21 -15.90
CA ASN A 113 -2.00 29.88 -16.28
C ASN A 113 -2.13 28.90 -15.12
N ILE A 114 -2.70 27.76 -15.39
CA ILE A 114 -2.93 26.69 -14.42
C ILE A 114 -2.35 25.38 -14.95
N LEU A 115 -1.67 24.63 -14.08
CA LEU A 115 -1.18 23.28 -14.37
C LEU A 115 -1.59 22.33 -13.24
N PHE A 116 -2.39 21.34 -13.61
CA PHE A 116 -2.64 20.17 -12.76
C PHE A 116 -1.86 18.97 -13.27
N GLN A 117 -1.38 18.15 -12.34
CA GLN A 117 -0.74 16.88 -12.62
C GLN A 117 -1.19 15.83 -11.62
N GLY A 118 -1.38 14.61 -12.09
CA GLY A 118 -1.73 13.51 -11.24
C GLY A 118 -1.26 12.15 -11.74
N LEU A 119 -1.37 11.19 -10.86
CA LEU A 119 -1.20 9.77 -11.18
C LEU A 119 -2.27 8.96 -10.48
N GLY A 120 -2.53 7.77 -11.01
CA GLY A 120 -3.52 6.85 -10.46
C GLY A 120 -3.13 5.40 -10.64
N GLN A 121 -3.78 4.54 -9.89
CA GLN A 121 -3.54 3.11 -9.84
C GLN A 121 -2.08 2.77 -9.48
N ALA A 122 -1.54 3.45 -8.50
CA ALA A 122 -0.23 3.19 -7.92
C ALA A 122 -0.31 2.89 -6.43
N ASN A 123 0.53 1.98 -5.98
CA ASN A 123 0.62 1.60 -4.59
C ASN A 123 2.07 1.72 -4.11
N ALA A 124 2.22 2.07 -2.85
CA ALA A 124 3.50 2.06 -2.16
C ALA A 124 3.42 1.26 -0.87
N PHE A 125 4.53 0.67 -0.51
CA PHE A 125 4.70 0.00 0.76
C PHE A 125 5.22 1.00 1.79
N THR A 126 4.50 1.18 2.88
CA THR A 126 4.81 2.21 3.89
C THR A 126 5.37 1.64 5.19
N LYS A 127 5.83 0.40 5.15
CA LYS A 127 6.45 -0.26 6.29
C LYS A 127 7.83 0.35 6.57
N SER A 128 7.88 1.36 7.40
CA SER A 128 9.10 2.00 7.88
C SER A 128 9.23 1.90 9.38
N GLY A 129 10.42 2.19 9.93
CA GLY A 129 10.63 2.26 11.37
C GLY A 129 9.65 3.22 12.07
N MET A 130 9.24 4.32 11.40
CA MET A 130 8.26 5.27 11.93
C MET A 130 6.82 4.74 11.97
N THR A 131 6.50 3.74 11.14
CA THR A 131 5.17 3.14 11.09
C THR A 131 5.07 1.86 11.89
N ARG A 132 6.21 1.26 12.25
CA ARG A 132 6.29 0.07 13.10
C ARG A 132 6.31 0.48 14.57
N MET A 133 5.54 -0.17 15.38
CA MET A 133 5.49 0.02 16.83
C MET A 133 6.68 -0.51 17.62
N GLN A 134 7.56 -1.25 16.98
CA GLN A 134 8.40 -2.25 17.63
C GLN A 134 9.83 -1.81 17.90
N TYR A 135 10.17 -0.57 17.67
CA TYR A 135 11.51 -0.10 17.96
C TYR A 135 11.52 0.70 19.27
N GLU A 136 12.25 0.20 20.25
CA GLU A 136 12.39 0.70 21.62
C GLU A 136 12.68 2.22 21.74
N TRP A 137 13.06 2.87 20.65
CA TRP A 137 13.55 4.26 20.63
C TRP A 137 12.77 5.18 19.70
N LEU A 138 11.69 4.72 19.09
CA LEU A 138 10.91 5.52 18.12
C LEU A 138 9.63 6.05 18.72
N THR A 139 9.32 7.29 18.38
CA THR A 139 8.04 7.91 18.70
C THR A 139 6.92 7.17 18.01
N ILE A 140 5.90 6.79 18.75
CA ILE A 140 4.69 6.15 18.21
C ILE A 140 3.91 7.16 17.38
N SER A 141 3.55 6.78 16.17
CA SER A 141 2.68 7.60 15.33
C SER A 141 1.28 7.70 15.93
N ASP A 142 0.65 8.86 15.76
CA ASP A 142 -0.73 9.13 16.20
C ASP A 142 -1.76 8.12 15.64
N LYS A 143 -1.46 7.52 14.51
CA LYS A 143 -2.24 6.43 13.90
C LYS A 143 -2.55 5.30 14.90
N TRP A 144 -1.67 5.03 15.84
CA TRP A 144 -1.80 3.91 16.78
C TRP A 144 -2.70 4.20 17.99
N ARG A 145 -3.27 5.42 18.09
CA ARG A 145 -4.26 5.73 19.14
C ARG A 145 -5.53 4.92 19.01
N ASP A 146 -5.91 4.60 17.77
CA ASP A 146 -7.11 3.83 17.48
C ASP A 146 -6.80 2.34 17.32
N ALA A 147 -5.68 1.86 17.90
CA ALA A 147 -5.32 0.45 17.87
C ALA A 147 -6.40 -0.42 18.51
N TRP A 148 -6.48 -1.65 18.02
CA TRP A 148 -7.38 -2.64 18.56
C TRP A 148 -7.14 -2.88 20.07
N SER A 149 -8.22 -2.94 20.82
CA SER A 149 -8.25 -3.36 22.22
C SER A 149 -9.58 -4.04 22.49
N PRO A 150 -9.76 -4.76 23.62
CA PRO A 150 -11.06 -5.30 23.99
C PRO A 150 -12.18 -4.26 24.07
N GLU A 151 -11.84 -3.00 24.34
CA GLU A 151 -12.76 -1.86 24.37
C GLU A 151 -12.98 -1.23 22.99
N ASN A 152 -12.13 -1.55 22.01
CA ASN A 152 -12.19 -1.06 20.63
C ASN A 152 -12.02 -2.19 19.62
N PRO A 153 -12.92 -3.20 19.59
CA PRO A 153 -12.78 -4.42 18.79
C PRO A 153 -12.95 -4.18 17.28
N ASP A 154 -13.59 -3.08 16.89
CA ASP A 154 -13.86 -2.73 15.47
C ASP A 154 -12.68 -2.02 14.78
N SER A 155 -11.56 -1.84 15.47
CA SER A 155 -10.37 -1.21 14.90
C SER A 155 -9.80 -2.03 13.74
N ASN A 156 -9.30 -1.31 12.73
CA ASN A 156 -8.52 -1.89 11.63
C ASN A 156 -6.99 -1.84 11.87
N ILE A 157 -6.57 -1.40 13.06
CA ILE A 157 -5.16 -1.27 13.43
C ILE A 157 -4.88 -2.31 14.50
N PRO A 158 -3.90 -3.21 14.31
CA PRO A 158 -3.63 -4.27 15.28
C PRO A 158 -3.26 -3.73 16.66
N MET A 159 -3.38 -4.57 17.67
CA MET A 159 -3.06 -4.22 19.04
C MET A 159 -1.64 -3.68 19.16
N LEU A 160 -1.49 -2.61 19.92
CA LEU A 160 -0.20 -2.02 20.25
C LEU A 160 0.59 -2.95 21.18
N ARG A 161 1.58 -3.65 20.63
CA ARG A 161 2.44 -4.56 21.39
C ARG A 161 3.90 -4.23 21.19
N PHE A 162 4.65 -4.40 22.25
CA PHE A 162 6.09 -4.40 22.18
C PHE A 162 6.55 -5.73 21.56
N ASP A 163 7.27 -5.68 20.45
CA ASP A 163 7.82 -6.86 19.77
C ASP A 163 6.81 -7.86 19.14
N SER A 164 5.79 -7.35 18.43
CA SER A 164 4.93 -8.23 17.62
C SER A 164 5.58 -8.53 16.26
N SER A 165 6.33 -9.61 16.15
CA SER A 165 6.90 -10.03 14.88
C SER A 165 5.85 -10.48 13.86
N TRP A 166 4.66 -10.94 14.30
CA TRP A 166 3.55 -11.34 13.44
C TRP A 166 3.04 -10.18 12.58
N ASP A 167 2.77 -9.01 13.16
CA ASP A 167 2.22 -7.87 12.44
C ASP A 167 3.24 -7.18 11.52
N THR A 168 4.50 -7.61 11.56
CA THR A 168 5.56 -7.10 10.69
C THR A 168 5.69 -7.84 9.37
N TYR A 169 4.94 -8.89 9.12
CA TYR A 169 4.95 -9.53 7.80
C TYR A 169 4.53 -8.55 6.70
N ASP A 170 5.13 -8.71 5.53
CA ASP A 170 4.78 -7.93 4.35
C ASP A 170 3.35 -8.25 3.94
N SER A 171 2.46 -7.29 4.11
CA SER A 171 1.02 -7.50 3.95
C SER A 171 0.31 -6.29 3.37
N SER A 172 -0.94 -6.49 2.97
CA SER A 172 -1.80 -5.42 2.47
C SER A 172 -2.05 -4.31 3.48
N PHE A 173 -1.89 -4.56 4.79
CA PHE A 173 -1.97 -3.54 5.83
C PHE A 173 -0.95 -2.40 5.63
N TRP A 174 0.21 -2.71 5.06
CA TRP A 174 1.29 -1.75 4.80
C TRP A 174 1.25 -1.17 3.39
N VAL A 175 0.31 -1.62 2.54
CA VAL A 175 0.16 -1.14 1.16
C VAL A 175 -0.86 -0.02 1.13
N HIS A 176 -0.44 1.16 0.65
CA HIS A 176 -1.31 2.30 0.50
C HIS A 176 -1.36 2.77 -0.95
N ARG A 177 -2.53 3.26 -1.37
CA ARG A 177 -2.67 3.97 -2.64
C ARG A 177 -1.94 5.30 -2.54
N ILE A 178 -1.16 5.60 -3.56
CA ILE A 178 -0.42 6.86 -3.67
C ILE A 178 -0.96 7.75 -4.79
N ASP A 179 -2.20 7.50 -5.20
CA ASP A 179 -2.90 8.29 -6.21
C ASP A 179 -3.02 9.75 -5.74
N PHE A 180 -2.77 10.68 -6.64
CA PHE A 180 -2.94 12.09 -6.33
C PHE A 180 -3.33 12.93 -7.55
N LEU A 181 -3.94 14.09 -7.29
CA LEU A 181 -4.07 15.22 -8.18
C LEU A 181 -3.48 16.45 -7.48
N LYS A 182 -2.51 17.10 -8.10
CA LYS A 182 -1.84 18.30 -7.57
C LYS A 182 -1.99 19.48 -8.51
N LEU A 183 -2.29 20.63 -7.94
CA LEU A 183 -2.04 21.92 -8.60
C LEU A 183 -0.54 22.20 -8.55
N LYS A 184 0.12 22.13 -9.70
CA LYS A 184 1.58 22.29 -9.83
C LYS A 184 1.98 23.73 -10.08
N ASN A 185 1.15 24.45 -10.80
CA ASN A 185 1.40 25.86 -11.10
C ASN A 185 0.07 26.62 -11.12
N LEU A 186 0.09 27.80 -10.53
CA LEU A 186 -0.94 28.81 -10.65
C LEU A 186 -0.22 30.15 -10.82
N GLN A 187 -0.39 30.75 -11.98
CA GLN A 187 0.25 32.02 -12.31
C GLN A 187 -0.81 33.00 -12.77
N LEU A 188 -0.80 34.18 -12.16
CA LEU A 188 -1.63 35.31 -12.57
C LEU A 188 -0.69 36.45 -12.94
N GLY A 189 -0.87 37.00 -14.10
CA GLY A 189 -0.11 38.13 -14.64
C GLY A 189 -1.02 39.28 -15.07
N TYR A 190 -0.44 40.49 -15.08
CA TYR A 190 -1.09 41.70 -15.59
C TYR A 190 -0.07 42.59 -16.32
#